data_6e59c48ad1b74d2cd4f152f5a322a82b
#
_entry.id   6e59c48ad1b74d2cd4f152f5a322a82b
#
_cell.length_a   1.000
_cell.length_b   1.000
_cell.length_c   1.000
_cell.angle_alpha   90.00
_cell.angle_beta   90.00
_cell.angle_gamma   90.00
#
_symmetry.space_group_name_H-M   'P 1'
#
loop_
_entity.id
_entity.type
_entity.pdbx_description
1 polymer ?
#
loop_
_entity_poly.entity_id
_entity_poly.type
_entity_poly.pdbx_seq_one_letter_code
_entity_poly.pdbx_strand_id
1 'polypeptide(L)'
;MKQTRFIPTNDCGLQLREPQEGQQESREIEGRPIVFGVRSVNLTPWSSTRKVYEILEPGCISRELLAKSDVILNLNHSNMVPDVLGRFRNSDKDTLSLELRGDGIDCRCDLPRTNNANDALELMKRGDITGMSFAFEDDWEDSENGVSYEKTNDIEDGKEVWLRHVKKITGLYDVAIVTHPAYEQTTVGLREASEAIDKAIEEQLKRECGGKNKAEDGEETDEEKAKREQAEREANGGETNAEKEAREAQEREANGGETNAEKAARELRELEEQAERARQTRELRLRMQRMKLNRKF
;
A
#
# COMPACT_ATOMS: atom_id res chain seq x y z
N MET A 1 13.24 -2.45 -1.41
CA MET A 1 12.09 -3.37 -1.60
C MET A 1 11.13 -2.75 -2.59
N LYS A 2 10.73 -3.47 -3.67
CA LYS A 2 9.80 -2.95 -4.69
C LYS A 2 8.45 -2.63 -4.03
N GLN A 3 7.96 -1.43 -4.24
CA GLN A 3 6.67 -0.96 -3.73
C GLN A 3 5.75 -0.60 -4.88
N THR A 4 4.45 -0.72 -4.67
CA THR A 4 3.42 -0.37 -5.65
C THR A 4 2.52 0.70 -5.05
N ARG A 5 2.23 1.75 -5.82
CA ARG A 5 1.36 2.86 -5.42
C ARG A 5 0.25 3.06 -6.43
N PHE A 6 -0.90 3.48 -5.92
CA PHE A 6 -2.07 3.80 -6.71
C PHE A 6 -2.35 5.29 -6.66
N ILE A 7 -2.59 5.90 -7.81
CA ILE A 7 -3.00 7.29 -7.94
C ILE A 7 -4.48 7.33 -8.35
N PRO A 8 -5.34 7.99 -7.57
CA PRO A 8 -6.75 8.18 -7.93
C PRO A 8 -6.93 8.91 -9.26
N THR A 9 -8.03 8.66 -9.95
CA THR A 9 -8.34 9.22 -11.28
C THR A 9 -8.25 10.74 -11.33
N ASN A 10 -8.73 11.43 -10.28
CA ASN A 10 -8.71 12.90 -10.24
C ASN A 10 -7.30 13.47 -10.30
N ASP A 11 -6.30 12.73 -9.81
CA ASP A 11 -4.91 13.15 -9.75
C ASP A 11 -4.10 12.61 -10.94
N CYS A 12 -4.51 11.46 -11.53
CA CYS A 12 -3.74 10.82 -12.61
C CYS A 12 -4.16 11.26 -14.02
N GLY A 13 -5.35 11.82 -14.19
CA GLY A 13 -5.83 12.33 -15.49
C GLY A 13 -5.74 11.30 -16.62
N LEU A 14 -5.90 9.99 -16.33
CA LEU A 14 -5.84 8.94 -17.34
C LEU A 14 -6.96 9.14 -18.37
N GLN A 15 -6.58 9.34 -19.63
CA GLN A 15 -7.53 9.55 -20.70
C GLN A 15 -7.01 9.04 -22.05
N LEU A 16 -7.94 8.78 -22.95
CA LEU A 16 -7.65 8.53 -24.36
C LEU A 16 -7.56 9.89 -25.07
N ARG A 17 -6.49 10.11 -25.82
CA ARG A 17 -6.33 11.32 -26.61
C ARG A 17 -7.28 11.30 -27.83
N GLU A 18 -7.72 12.47 -28.25
CA GLU A 18 -8.51 12.59 -29.46
C GLU A 18 -7.70 12.15 -30.70
N PRO A 19 -8.37 11.54 -31.72
CA PRO A 19 -7.71 11.16 -32.96
C PRO A 19 -7.08 12.36 -33.66
N GLN A 20 -5.88 12.17 -34.20
CA GLN A 20 -5.26 13.18 -35.04
C GLN A 20 -6.00 13.30 -36.39
N GLU A 21 -5.83 14.46 -37.06
CA GLU A 21 -6.49 14.72 -38.36
C GLU A 21 -6.16 13.61 -39.37
N GLY A 22 -7.22 12.96 -39.89
CA GLY A 22 -7.12 11.82 -40.81
C GLY A 22 -7.10 10.43 -40.18
N GLN A 23 -7.09 10.33 -38.84
CA GLN A 23 -7.25 9.07 -38.13
C GLN A 23 -8.71 8.82 -37.76
N GLN A 24 -9.18 7.58 -37.96
CA GLN A 24 -10.54 7.19 -37.56
C GLN A 24 -10.68 6.98 -36.05
N GLU A 25 -9.62 6.55 -35.36
CA GLU A 25 -9.63 6.22 -33.96
C GLU A 25 -8.25 6.41 -33.35
N SER A 26 -8.18 7.02 -32.17
CA SER A 26 -6.95 7.13 -31.40
C SER A 26 -6.72 5.89 -30.56
N ARG A 27 -5.47 5.50 -30.43
CA ARG A 27 -4.99 4.48 -29.48
C ARG A 27 -3.98 5.07 -28.48
N GLU A 28 -3.73 6.36 -28.60
CA GLU A 28 -2.79 7.05 -27.71
C GLU A 28 -3.49 7.40 -26.40
N ILE A 29 -2.94 6.90 -25.32
CA ILE A 29 -3.36 7.26 -23.97
C ILE A 29 -2.37 8.25 -23.36
N GLU A 30 -2.86 9.07 -22.46
CA GLU A 30 -2.04 9.92 -21.61
C GLU A 30 -2.56 9.90 -20.18
N GLY A 31 -1.67 10.20 -19.23
CA GLY A 31 -2.00 10.28 -17.81
C GLY A 31 -0.78 10.66 -16.99
N ARG A 32 -0.99 10.81 -15.69
CA ARG A 32 0.05 11.14 -14.70
C ARG A 32 0.09 10.05 -13.62
N PRO A 33 0.85 8.97 -13.84
CA PRO A 33 0.93 7.87 -12.88
C PRO A 33 1.63 8.24 -11.57
N ILE A 34 2.44 9.31 -11.55
CA ILE A 34 3.20 9.75 -10.37
C ILE A 34 2.94 11.23 -10.13
N VAL A 35 2.47 11.58 -8.93
CA VAL A 35 2.19 12.95 -8.48
C VAL A 35 3.05 13.25 -7.26
N PHE A 36 3.71 14.41 -7.25
CA PHE A 36 4.52 14.87 -6.12
C PHE A 36 3.74 15.79 -5.20
N GLY A 37 4.09 15.79 -3.89
CA GLY A 37 3.52 16.69 -2.90
C GLY A 37 2.07 16.40 -2.52
N VAL A 38 1.49 15.30 -3.01
CA VAL A 38 0.11 14.91 -2.75
C VAL A 38 0.08 13.72 -1.79
N ARG A 39 -0.82 13.78 -0.80
CA ARG A 39 -1.03 12.72 0.18
C ARG A 39 -1.68 11.52 -0.49
N SER A 40 -1.08 10.35 -0.32
CA SER A 40 -1.61 9.08 -0.82
C SER A 40 -2.87 8.65 -0.06
N VAL A 41 -3.43 7.52 -0.43
CA VAL A 41 -4.38 6.77 0.39
C VAL A 41 -3.69 6.19 1.63
N ASN A 42 -4.47 5.80 2.66
CA ASN A 42 -3.91 5.19 3.87
C ASN A 42 -3.18 3.88 3.55
N LEU A 43 -1.89 3.83 3.85
CA LEU A 43 -1.03 2.66 3.62
C LEU A 43 -1.12 1.61 4.73
N THR A 44 -1.72 1.94 5.87
CA THR A 44 -1.85 1.06 7.03
C THR A 44 -3.31 0.84 7.44
N PRO A 45 -4.18 0.35 6.53
CA PRO A 45 -5.61 0.17 6.83
C PRO A 45 -5.84 -0.83 7.96
N TRP A 46 -4.90 -1.75 8.19
CA TRP A 46 -4.97 -2.80 9.21
C TRP A 46 -4.33 -2.40 10.55
N SER A 47 -3.61 -1.29 10.62
CA SER A 47 -3.07 -0.81 11.89
C SER A 47 -4.20 -0.39 12.82
N SER A 48 -4.13 -0.82 14.10
CA SER A 48 -5.11 -0.47 15.12
C SER A 48 -4.88 0.93 15.72
N THR A 49 -3.66 1.45 15.58
CA THR A 49 -3.21 2.68 16.27
C THR A 49 -2.90 3.83 15.34
N ARG A 50 -2.57 3.56 14.07
CA ARG A 50 -2.04 4.56 13.14
C ARG A 50 -2.74 4.52 11.79
N LYS A 51 -2.82 5.69 11.14
CA LYS A 51 -3.03 5.84 9.71
C LYS A 51 -1.79 6.49 9.11
N VAL A 52 -1.18 5.82 8.16
CA VAL A 52 0.03 6.34 7.50
C VAL A 52 -0.31 6.69 6.06
N TYR A 53 0.00 7.90 5.68
CA TYR A 53 -0.14 8.41 4.32
C TYR A 53 1.25 8.73 3.76
N GLU A 54 1.43 8.54 2.48
CA GLU A 54 2.69 8.80 1.80
C GLU A 54 2.64 10.09 1.02
N ILE A 55 3.75 10.80 1.02
CA ILE A 55 4.00 11.95 0.17
C ILE A 55 5.31 11.68 -0.58
N LEU A 56 5.23 11.70 -1.90
CA LEU A 56 6.42 11.73 -2.75
C LEU A 56 6.90 13.17 -2.83
N GLU A 57 8.06 13.45 -2.28
CA GLU A 57 8.60 14.80 -2.29
C GLU A 57 9.01 15.23 -3.71
N PRO A 58 8.77 16.52 -4.09
CA PRO A 58 9.29 17.04 -5.33
C PRO A 58 10.81 16.82 -5.43
N GLY A 59 11.26 16.18 -6.52
CA GLY A 59 12.67 15.84 -6.70
C GLY A 59 13.07 14.45 -6.18
N CYS A 60 12.17 13.65 -5.59
CA CYS A 60 12.45 12.29 -5.18
C CYS A 60 12.84 11.36 -6.34
N ILE A 61 12.48 11.71 -7.57
CA ILE A 61 12.93 11.06 -8.81
C ILE A 61 13.87 12.02 -9.54
N SER A 62 15.12 11.64 -9.73
CA SER A 62 16.07 12.44 -10.47
C SER A 62 15.97 12.17 -11.99
N ARG A 63 16.43 13.12 -12.79
CA ARG A 63 16.54 12.94 -14.26
C ARG A 63 17.48 11.81 -14.63
N GLU A 64 18.55 11.63 -13.86
CA GLU A 64 19.54 10.57 -14.05
C GLU A 64 18.96 9.20 -13.77
N LEU A 65 18.11 9.09 -12.73
CA LEU A 65 17.38 7.85 -12.45
C LEU A 65 16.44 7.53 -13.60
N LEU A 66 15.60 8.46 -14.01
CA LEU A 66 14.63 8.25 -15.09
C LEU A 66 15.35 7.87 -16.40
N ALA A 67 16.44 8.55 -16.74
CA ALA A 67 17.22 8.27 -17.95
C ALA A 67 17.84 6.87 -17.99
N LYS A 68 18.07 6.23 -16.84
CA LYS A 68 18.63 4.88 -16.71
C LYS A 68 17.56 3.81 -16.47
N SER A 69 16.33 4.21 -16.24
CA SER A 69 15.25 3.29 -15.92
C SER A 69 14.78 2.52 -17.15
N ASP A 70 14.37 1.29 -16.94
CA ASP A 70 13.67 0.43 -17.91
C ASP A 70 12.26 0.21 -17.35
N VAL A 71 11.28 0.99 -17.84
CA VAL A 71 9.94 1.05 -17.30
C VAL A 71 8.95 0.46 -18.29
N ILE A 72 8.10 -0.45 -17.84
CA ILE A 72 7.00 -0.96 -18.65
C ILE A 72 5.68 -0.29 -18.29
N LEU A 73 4.83 -0.05 -19.27
CA LEU A 73 3.41 0.19 -19.06
C LEU A 73 2.70 -1.16 -19.14
N ASN A 74 1.93 -1.50 -18.11
CA ASN A 74 1.22 -2.77 -18.05
C ASN A 74 -0.20 -2.64 -17.49
N LEU A 75 -0.92 -3.77 -17.46
CA LEU A 75 -2.22 -3.89 -16.80
C LEU A 75 -2.03 -4.49 -15.40
N ASN A 76 -2.54 -3.80 -14.36
CA ASN A 76 -2.57 -4.26 -12.97
C ASN A 76 -1.22 -4.78 -12.45
N HIS A 77 -0.08 -4.15 -12.82
CA HIS A 77 1.30 -4.59 -12.46
C HIS A 77 1.63 -6.02 -12.90
N SER A 78 0.96 -6.52 -13.94
CA SER A 78 1.21 -7.85 -14.49
C SER A 78 2.51 -7.87 -15.29
N ASN A 79 3.32 -8.90 -15.05
CA ASN A 79 4.53 -9.18 -15.84
C ASN A 79 4.29 -10.19 -16.97
N MET A 80 3.04 -10.56 -17.23
CA MET A 80 2.70 -11.47 -18.32
C MET A 80 2.78 -10.76 -19.66
N VAL A 81 3.31 -11.44 -20.67
CA VAL A 81 3.50 -10.86 -22.02
C VAL A 81 2.25 -10.21 -22.60
N PRO A 82 1.04 -10.78 -22.48
CA PRO A 82 -0.16 -10.16 -23.03
C PRO A 82 -0.56 -8.82 -22.40
N ASP A 83 -0.09 -8.56 -21.18
CA ASP A 83 -0.47 -7.38 -20.39
C ASP A 83 0.50 -6.21 -20.55
N VAL A 84 1.60 -6.40 -21.27
CA VAL A 84 2.57 -5.33 -21.57
C VAL A 84 2.02 -4.46 -22.69
N LEU A 85 1.85 -3.16 -22.40
CA LEU A 85 1.25 -2.18 -23.28
C LEU A 85 2.29 -1.24 -23.93
N GLY A 86 3.41 -0.98 -23.24
CA GLY A 86 4.45 -0.12 -23.73
C GLY A 86 5.73 -0.24 -22.90
N ARG A 87 6.83 0.37 -23.38
CA ARG A 87 8.13 0.34 -22.70
C ARG A 87 8.91 1.62 -22.93
N PHE A 88 9.54 2.11 -21.89
CA PHE A 88 10.43 3.25 -21.84
C PHE A 88 11.85 2.79 -21.43
N ARG A 89 12.87 3.16 -22.19
CA ARG A 89 14.29 2.90 -21.93
C ARG A 89 15.17 4.10 -22.31
N ASN A 90 14.54 5.24 -22.48
CA ASN A 90 15.19 6.46 -22.95
C ASN A 90 15.89 6.26 -24.33
N SER A 91 15.16 5.67 -25.27
CA SER A 91 15.65 5.35 -26.63
C SER A 91 14.63 5.76 -27.70
N ASP A 92 15.09 5.93 -28.94
CA ASP A 92 14.24 6.28 -30.09
C ASP A 92 13.22 5.17 -30.47
N LYS A 93 13.31 4.01 -29.83
CA LYS A 93 12.41 2.86 -30.05
C LYS A 93 11.36 2.70 -28.93
N ASP A 94 11.27 3.66 -28.04
CA ASP A 94 10.33 3.60 -26.93
C ASP A 94 8.90 3.76 -27.43
N THR A 95 8.01 2.94 -26.90
CA THR A 95 6.57 2.99 -27.14
C THR A 95 5.81 3.66 -26.00
N LEU A 96 6.47 3.86 -24.87
CA LEU A 96 6.03 4.63 -23.71
C LEU A 96 6.93 5.86 -23.59
N SER A 97 6.34 7.04 -23.44
CA SER A 97 7.03 8.28 -23.12
C SER A 97 6.78 8.63 -21.66
N LEU A 98 7.83 8.96 -20.92
CA LEU A 98 7.75 9.46 -19.54
C LEU A 98 8.41 10.83 -19.48
N GLU A 99 7.70 11.83 -19.00
CA GLU A 99 8.19 13.20 -18.88
C GLU A 99 8.17 13.68 -17.43
N LEU A 100 9.34 13.93 -16.85
CA LEU A 100 9.48 14.45 -15.49
C LEU A 100 9.11 15.94 -15.45
N ARG A 101 8.09 16.25 -14.65
CA ARG A 101 7.60 17.59 -14.35
C ARG A 101 7.93 17.99 -12.91
N GLY A 102 7.69 19.24 -12.55
CA GLY A 102 7.88 19.70 -11.17
C GLY A 102 6.89 19.12 -10.16
N ASP A 103 5.74 18.66 -10.64
CA ASP A 103 4.59 18.16 -9.86
C ASP A 103 4.32 16.66 -10.08
N GLY A 104 5.14 15.97 -10.89
CA GLY A 104 4.96 14.52 -11.14
C GLY A 104 5.66 14.01 -12.39
N ILE A 105 5.21 12.88 -12.89
CA ILE A 105 5.62 12.29 -14.17
C ILE A 105 4.39 12.10 -15.04
N ASP A 106 4.40 12.75 -16.22
CA ASP A 106 3.41 12.50 -17.26
C ASP A 106 3.83 11.29 -18.11
N CYS A 107 2.87 10.50 -18.54
CA CYS A 107 3.09 9.39 -19.46
C CYS A 107 2.23 9.52 -20.72
N ARG A 108 2.74 8.98 -21.83
CA ARG A 108 2.00 8.77 -23.10
C ARG A 108 2.40 7.44 -23.70
N CYS A 109 1.44 6.75 -24.29
CA CYS A 109 1.67 5.47 -24.96
C CYS A 109 0.68 5.27 -26.10
N ASP A 110 1.19 4.91 -27.28
CA ASP A 110 0.35 4.35 -28.36
C ASP A 110 0.19 2.86 -28.10
N LEU A 111 -1.04 2.46 -27.74
CA LEU A 111 -1.33 1.09 -27.32
C LEU A 111 -1.23 0.09 -28.47
N PRO A 112 -0.61 -1.09 -28.26
CA PRO A 112 -0.48 -2.11 -29.29
C PRO A 112 -1.85 -2.67 -29.68
N ARG A 113 -1.91 -3.31 -30.88
CA ARG A 113 -3.13 -3.95 -31.39
C ARG A 113 -3.30 -5.38 -30.89
N THR A 114 -3.08 -5.59 -29.57
CA THR A 114 -3.30 -6.87 -28.89
C THR A 114 -4.70 -6.94 -28.30
N ASN A 115 -5.17 -8.14 -27.96
CA ASN A 115 -6.50 -8.31 -27.35
C ASN A 115 -6.61 -7.55 -26.03
N ASN A 116 -5.65 -7.73 -25.11
CA ASN A 116 -5.68 -7.09 -23.79
C ASN A 116 -5.63 -5.55 -23.89
N ALA A 117 -4.89 -5.01 -24.86
CA ALA A 117 -4.87 -3.57 -25.12
C ALA A 117 -6.20 -3.06 -25.71
N ASN A 118 -6.85 -3.84 -26.56
CA ASN A 118 -8.18 -3.49 -27.11
C ASN A 118 -9.24 -3.52 -25.99
N ASP A 119 -9.20 -4.54 -25.14
CA ASP A 119 -10.10 -4.66 -23.98
C ASP A 119 -9.91 -3.48 -23.01
N ALA A 120 -8.67 -3.13 -22.72
CA ALA A 120 -8.35 -1.97 -21.87
C ALA A 120 -8.88 -0.66 -22.48
N LEU A 121 -8.68 -0.43 -23.78
CA LEU A 121 -9.20 0.75 -24.48
C LEU A 121 -10.72 0.86 -24.40
N GLU A 122 -11.43 -0.24 -24.60
CA GLU A 122 -12.89 -0.28 -24.52
C GLU A 122 -13.36 0.05 -23.10
N LEU A 123 -12.73 -0.55 -22.09
CA LEU A 123 -13.06 -0.30 -20.69
C LEU A 123 -12.73 1.13 -20.25
N MET A 124 -11.66 1.73 -20.78
CA MET A 124 -11.35 3.16 -20.56
C MET A 124 -12.38 4.08 -21.21
N LYS A 125 -12.80 3.82 -22.46
CA LYS A 125 -13.85 4.59 -23.16
C LYS A 125 -15.17 4.57 -22.41
N ARG A 126 -15.49 3.47 -21.74
CA ARG A 126 -16.69 3.32 -20.93
C ARG A 126 -16.57 3.94 -19.54
N GLY A 127 -15.35 4.27 -19.10
CA GLY A 127 -15.09 4.74 -17.77
C GLY A 127 -15.02 3.65 -16.70
N ASP A 128 -14.91 2.38 -17.11
CA ASP A 128 -14.76 1.25 -16.17
C ASP A 128 -13.32 1.17 -15.61
N ILE A 129 -12.34 1.72 -16.33
CA ILE A 129 -10.94 1.86 -15.91
C ILE A 129 -10.55 3.34 -15.97
N THR A 130 -10.16 3.87 -14.83
CA THR A 130 -9.89 5.31 -14.68
C THR A 130 -8.62 5.60 -13.88
N GLY A 131 -7.94 4.58 -13.35
CA GLY A 131 -6.82 4.74 -12.42
C GLY A 131 -5.48 4.31 -13.00
N MET A 132 -4.44 4.93 -12.48
CA MET A 132 -3.06 4.53 -12.70
C MET A 132 -2.36 4.20 -11.39
N SER A 133 -1.28 3.45 -11.50
CA SER A 133 -0.42 3.07 -10.40
C SER A 133 1.02 3.00 -10.89
N PHE A 134 1.98 2.89 -9.99
CA PHE A 134 3.38 2.69 -10.34
C PHE A 134 4.10 1.83 -9.32
N ALA A 135 5.19 1.19 -9.74
CA ALA A 135 6.02 0.35 -8.89
C ALA A 135 7.44 0.89 -8.83
N PHE A 136 7.91 1.12 -7.62
CA PHE A 136 9.19 1.75 -7.37
C PHE A 136 9.94 1.11 -6.20
N GLU A 137 11.19 1.51 -6.04
CA GLU A 137 12.02 1.23 -4.88
C GLU A 137 12.54 2.54 -4.31
N ASP A 138 12.51 2.67 -2.99
CA ASP A 138 12.98 3.85 -2.28
C ASP A 138 14.20 3.55 -1.42
N ASP A 139 14.82 4.61 -0.90
CA ASP A 139 15.99 4.53 -0.02
C ASP A 139 15.55 4.54 1.45
N TRP A 140 14.83 3.50 1.84
CA TRP A 140 14.22 3.39 3.19
C TRP A 140 15.25 3.29 4.32
N GLU A 141 16.52 2.94 4.02
CA GLU A 141 17.60 2.84 5.00
C GLU A 141 18.17 4.21 5.40
N ASP A 142 18.07 5.19 4.49
CA ASP A 142 18.49 6.57 4.74
C ASP A 142 17.29 7.40 5.26
N SER A 143 17.19 7.53 6.58
CA SER A 143 16.10 8.30 7.20
C SER A 143 16.23 9.81 7.01
N GLU A 144 17.39 10.32 6.66
CA GLU A 144 17.63 11.75 6.43
C GLU A 144 17.29 12.15 4.99
N ASN A 145 17.84 11.42 3.99
CA ASN A 145 17.72 11.79 2.58
C ASN A 145 16.83 10.84 1.77
N GLY A 146 16.44 9.70 2.32
CA GLY A 146 15.64 8.68 1.66
C GLY A 146 14.18 8.68 2.08
N VAL A 147 13.85 8.05 3.20
CA VAL A 147 12.48 7.97 3.72
C VAL A 147 12.44 8.35 5.19
N SER A 148 11.54 9.27 5.54
CA SER A 148 11.30 9.66 6.93
C SER A 148 9.82 9.59 7.27
N TYR A 149 9.51 9.46 8.57
CA TYR A 149 8.16 9.44 9.10
C TYR A 149 7.95 10.63 10.03
N GLU A 150 6.83 11.32 9.86
CA GLU A 150 6.43 12.47 10.65
C GLU A 150 5.08 12.19 11.32
N LYS A 151 5.01 12.36 12.64
CA LYS A 151 3.74 12.32 13.36
C LYS A 151 3.06 13.67 13.24
N THR A 152 1.84 13.70 12.72
CA THR A 152 1.02 14.90 12.68
C THR A 152 0.26 15.10 13.99
N ASN A 153 -0.40 16.25 14.14
CA ASN A 153 -1.33 16.49 15.25
C ASN A 153 -2.74 15.96 14.99
N ASP A 154 -2.98 15.36 13.83
CA ASP A 154 -4.30 14.89 13.43
C ASP A 154 -4.61 13.52 14.00
N ILE A 155 -5.88 13.31 14.32
CA ILE A 155 -6.44 12.02 14.69
C ILE A 155 -7.61 11.72 13.76
N GLU A 156 -7.55 10.60 13.06
CA GLU A 156 -8.61 10.15 12.15
C GLU A 156 -9.13 8.78 12.61
N ASP A 157 -10.43 8.65 12.82
CA ASP A 157 -11.09 7.43 13.32
C ASP A 157 -10.46 6.89 14.63
N GLY A 158 -10.03 7.80 15.51
CA GLY A 158 -9.37 7.46 16.78
C GLY A 158 -7.92 6.96 16.65
N LYS A 159 -7.31 7.08 15.46
CA LYS A 159 -5.94 6.66 15.18
C LYS A 159 -5.04 7.87 14.91
N GLU A 160 -3.80 7.78 15.33
CA GLU A 160 -2.77 8.79 15.01
C GLU A 160 -2.52 8.85 13.51
N VAL A 161 -2.36 10.05 12.98
CA VAL A 161 -2.00 10.27 11.58
C VAL A 161 -0.51 10.52 11.45
N TRP A 162 0.12 9.75 10.56
CA TRP A 162 1.52 9.83 10.24
C TRP A 162 1.71 10.08 8.75
N LEU A 163 2.74 10.84 8.40
CA LEU A 163 3.18 11.07 7.01
C LEU A 163 4.50 10.33 6.78
N ARG A 164 4.55 9.58 5.69
CA ARG A 164 5.75 8.94 5.16
C ARG A 164 6.27 9.79 4.02
N HIS A 165 7.37 10.48 4.22
CA HIS A 165 8.01 11.33 3.23
C HIS A 165 9.04 10.52 2.43
N VAL A 166 8.79 10.32 1.14
CA VAL A 166 9.75 9.69 0.22
C VAL A 166 10.52 10.78 -0.48
N LYS A 167 11.76 10.99 -0.06
CA LYS A 167 12.68 12.02 -0.56
C LYS A 167 13.55 11.51 -1.69
N LYS A 168 13.72 10.17 -1.81
CA LYS A 168 14.56 9.56 -2.82
C LYS A 168 14.01 8.20 -3.27
N ILE A 169 13.79 8.07 -4.56
CA ILE A 169 13.47 6.82 -5.24
C ILE A 169 14.77 6.30 -5.90
N THR A 170 15.05 5.02 -5.71
CA THR A 170 16.26 4.35 -6.21
C THR A 170 16.00 3.50 -7.45
N GLY A 171 14.75 3.11 -7.69
CA GLY A 171 14.34 2.34 -8.87
C GLY A 171 12.90 2.63 -9.27
N LEU A 172 12.64 2.74 -10.59
CA LEU A 172 11.32 2.83 -11.19
C LEU A 172 11.16 1.66 -12.18
N TYR A 173 10.13 0.83 -11.98
CA TYR A 173 10.02 -0.46 -12.67
C TYR A 173 8.85 -0.55 -13.63
N ASP A 174 7.69 -0.07 -13.23
CA ASP A 174 6.52 -0.02 -14.09
C ASP A 174 5.59 1.13 -13.74
N VAL A 175 4.77 1.50 -14.69
CA VAL A 175 3.53 2.25 -14.54
C VAL A 175 2.40 1.34 -15.02
N ALA A 176 1.26 1.38 -14.37
CA ALA A 176 0.17 0.46 -14.65
C ALA A 176 -1.16 1.20 -14.83
N ILE A 177 -1.95 0.72 -15.79
CA ILE A 177 -3.39 0.98 -15.83
C ILE A 177 -4.04 -0.01 -14.87
N VAL A 178 -4.81 0.48 -13.89
CA VAL A 178 -5.39 -0.37 -12.85
C VAL A 178 -6.90 -0.25 -12.77
N THR A 179 -7.56 -1.37 -12.47
CA THR A 179 -9.03 -1.46 -12.41
C THR A 179 -9.60 -1.01 -11.08
N HIS A 180 -8.82 -1.17 -10.00
CA HIS A 180 -9.23 -0.78 -8.65
C HIS A 180 -8.06 -0.18 -7.88
N PRO A 181 -8.32 0.75 -6.96
CA PRO A 181 -7.33 1.07 -5.94
C PRO A 181 -6.97 -0.21 -5.18
N ALA A 182 -5.69 -0.39 -4.88
CA ALA A 182 -5.07 -1.60 -4.32
C ALA A 182 -5.70 -2.17 -3.03
N TYR A 183 -6.91 -1.76 -2.64
CA TYR A 183 -7.50 -1.98 -1.32
C TYR A 183 -8.34 -3.24 -1.16
N GLU A 184 -8.93 -3.79 -2.23
CA GLU A 184 -9.90 -4.86 -2.04
C GLU A 184 -9.40 -6.28 -2.36
N GLN A 185 -8.27 -6.44 -3.05
CA GLN A 185 -7.89 -7.78 -3.54
C GLN A 185 -6.52 -8.31 -3.13
N THR A 186 -5.70 -7.55 -2.41
CA THR A 186 -4.39 -8.03 -1.91
C THR A 186 -4.26 -7.84 -0.40
N THR A 187 -5.13 -8.51 0.35
CA THR A 187 -5.12 -8.48 1.82
C THR A 187 -3.79 -8.92 2.43
N VAL A 188 -3.08 -9.87 1.84
CA VAL A 188 -1.81 -10.39 2.40
C VAL A 188 -0.67 -9.39 2.18
N GLY A 189 -0.42 -8.93 0.96
CA GLY A 189 0.68 -8.00 0.66
C GLY A 189 0.55 -6.64 1.33
N LEU A 190 -0.69 -6.12 1.46
CA LEU A 190 -0.96 -4.87 2.17
C LEU A 190 -0.80 -5.02 3.69
N ARG A 191 -1.13 -6.17 4.26
CA ARG A 191 -0.93 -6.44 5.68
C ARG A 191 0.56 -6.49 6.02
N GLU A 192 1.35 -7.22 5.24
CA GLU A 192 2.81 -7.27 5.41
C GLU A 192 3.45 -5.88 5.24
N ALA A 193 3.00 -5.09 4.26
CA ALA A 193 3.46 -3.72 4.08
C ALA A 193 3.06 -2.81 5.26
N SER A 194 1.83 -2.95 5.78
CA SER A 194 1.36 -2.21 6.95
C SER A 194 2.20 -2.53 8.19
N GLU A 195 2.44 -3.81 8.46
CA GLU A 195 3.28 -4.28 9.57
C GLU A 195 4.74 -3.79 9.43
N ALA A 196 5.28 -3.76 8.21
CA ALA A 196 6.62 -3.24 7.94
C ALA A 196 6.72 -1.73 8.20
N ILE A 197 5.69 -0.95 7.83
CA ILE A 197 5.61 0.49 8.08
C ILE A 197 5.49 0.76 9.58
N ASP A 198 4.60 0.07 10.29
CA ASP A 198 4.46 0.21 11.74
C ASP A 198 5.79 -0.07 12.46
N LYS A 199 6.49 -1.13 12.05
CA LYS A 199 7.82 -1.47 12.59
C LYS A 199 8.87 -0.40 12.30
N ALA A 200 8.88 0.16 11.08
CA ALA A 200 9.82 1.23 10.70
C ALA A 200 9.60 2.50 11.54
N ILE A 201 8.35 2.86 11.81
CA ILE A 201 8.01 3.98 12.70
C ILE A 201 8.50 3.71 14.13
N GLU A 202 8.29 2.51 14.64
CA GLU A 202 8.77 2.14 15.99
C GLU A 202 10.29 2.18 16.11
N GLU A 203 11.01 1.73 15.08
CA GLU A 203 12.47 1.82 15.02
C GLU A 203 12.96 3.27 14.96
N GLN A 204 12.28 4.14 14.20
CA GLN A 204 12.59 5.56 14.18
C GLN A 204 12.37 6.19 15.55
N LEU A 205 11.23 5.96 16.20
CA LEU A 205 10.95 6.46 17.55
C LEU A 205 11.98 5.99 18.59
N LYS A 206 12.42 4.74 18.53
CA LYS A 206 13.49 4.22 19.40
C LYS A 206 14.82 4.93 19.19
N ARG A 207 15.19 5.26 17.94
CA ARG A 207 16.42 6.01 17.62
C ARG A 207 16.35 7.44 18.16
N GLU A 208 15.21 8.11 18.00
CA GLU A 208 14.98 9.47 18.48
C GLU A 208 14.97 9.55 20.01
N CYS A 209 14.37 8.57 20.68
CA CYS A 209 14.41 8.47 22.15
C CYS A 209 15.80 8.04 22.67
N GLY A 210 16.48 7.13 21.98
CA GLY A 210 17.81 6.66 22.36
C GLY A 210 18.93 7.71 22.19
N GLY A 211 18.74 8.68 21.29
CA GLY A 211 19.66 9.80 21.08
C GLY A 211 19.64 10.85 22.21
N LYS A 212 18.55 10.93 22.97
CA LYS A 212 18.44 11.83 24.13
C LYS A 212 19.05 11.27 25.41
N ASN A 213 19.35 9.96 25.47
CA ASN A 213 19.92 9.30 26.67
C ASN A 213 21.44 9.13 26.63
N LYS A 214 22.19 9.91 25.84
CA LYS A 214 23.66 9.95 25.87
C LYS A 214 24.22 11.21 26.52
N ALA A 215 23.41 11.96 27.25
CA ALA A 215 23.90 13.02 28.13
C ALA A 215 23.17 12.83 29.49
N GLU A 216 23.96 12.45 30.49
CA GLU A 216 23.64 12.25 31.89
C GLU A 216 23.27 10.81 32.30
N ASP A 217 24.27 10.09 32.82
CA ASP A 217 24.13 9.04 33.82
C ASP A 217 23.58 9.70 35.11
N GLY A 218 22.29 10.01 35.12
CA GLY A 218 21.55 10.37 36.33
C GLY A 218 20.62 9.19 36.64
N GLU A 219 20.79 8.56 37.79
CA GLU A 219 19.85 7.59 38.33
C GLU A 219 18.45 8.20 38.34
N GLU A 220 17.48 7.51 37.71
CA GLU A 220 16.05 7.89 37.69
C GLU A 220 15.59 8.08 39.14
N THR A 221 15.06 9.24 39.48
CA THR A 221 14.59 9.49 40.84
C THR A 221 13.33 8.67 41.13
N ASP A 222 13.13 8.31 42.42
CA ASP A 222 11.92 7.54 42.81
C ASP A 222 10.62 8.25 42.41
N GLU A 223 10.61 9.58 42.33
CA GLU A 223 9.47 10.36 41.89
C GLU A 223 9.21 10.24 40.37
N GLU A 224 10.24 10.21 39.54
CA GLU A 224 10.12 10.05 38.08
C GLU A 224 9.66 8.64 37.73
N LYS A 225 10.18 7.63 38.44
CA LYS A 225 9.76 6.25 38.33
C LYS A 225 8.31 6.08 38.74
N ALA A 226 7.87 6.68 39.84
CA ALA A 226 6.49 6.62 40.28
C ALA A 226 5.51 7.28 39.27
N LYS A 227 5.88 8.42 38.69
CA LYS A 227 5.07 9.08 37.62
C LYS A 227 4.98 8.25 36.37
N ARG A 228 6.05 7.60 35.94
CA ARG A 228 6.06 6.71 34.78
C ARG A 228 5.17 5.49 35.03
N GLU A 229 5.31 4.83 36.17
CA GLU A 229 4.48 3.68 36.53
C GLU A 229 2.99 4.04 36.65
N GLN A 230 2.68 5.24 37.16
CA GLN A 230 1.31 5.71 37.23
C GLN A 230 0.72 5.97 35.82
N ALA A 231 1.49 6.60 34.92
CA ALA A 231 1.06 6.82 33.53
C ALA A 231 0.87 5.49 32.78
N GLU A 232 1.74 4.50 33.01
CA GLU A 232 1.60 3.15 32.43
C GLU A 232 0.33 2.45 32.95
N ARG A 233 0.03 2.56 34.24
CA ARG A 233 -1.20 1.99 34.83
C ARG A 233 -2.46 2.64 34.27
N GLU A 234 -2.46 3.96 34.09
CA GLU A 234 -3.59 4.68 33.47
C GLU A 234 -3.81 4.24 32.02
N ALA A 235 -2.74 4.03 31.25
CA ALA A 235 -2.81 3.58 29.87
C ALA A 235 -3.24 2.10 29.70
N ASN A 236 -2.85 1.25 30.65
CA ASN A 236 -3.03 -0.21 30.59
C ASN A 236 -4.18 -0.74 31.49
N GLY A 237 -5.10 0.10 31.90
CA GLY A 237 -6.25 -0.33 32.72
C GLY A 237 -5.89 -0.78 34.15
N GLY A 238 -4.82 -0.25 34.72
CA GLY A 238 -4.39 -0.48 36.11
C GLY A 238 -3.11 -1.32 36.26
N GLU A 239 -2.52 -1.81 35.18
CA GLU A 239 -1.27 -2.61 35.18
C GLU A 239 -0.11 -1.83 34.59
N THR A 240 1.11 -2.02 35.10
CA THR A 240 2.33 -1.58 34.40
C THR A 240 2.65 -2.51 33.24
N ASN A 241 3.48 -2.06 32.28
CA ASN A 241 3.89 -2.90 31.16
C ASN A 241 4.58 -4.19 31.64
N ALA A 242 5.40 -4.11 32.69
CA ALA A 242 6.08 -5.29 33.27
C ALA A 242 5.07 -6.29 33.89
N GLU A 243 4.06 -5.80 34.61
CA GLU A 243 2.99 -6.65 35.19
C GLU A 243 2.18 -7.32 34.10
N LYS A 244 1.84 -6.59 33.02
CA LYS A 244 1.12 -7.11 31.87
C LYS A 244 1.90 -8.20 31.14
N GLU A 245 3.21 -7.98 30.86
CA GLU A 245 4.08 -8.98 30.26
C GLU A 245 4.22 -10.23 31.12
N ALA A 246 4.37 -10.07 32.44
CA ALA A 246 4.45 -11.20 33.36
C ALA A 246 3.14 -12.01 33.38
N ARG A 247 1.99 -11.36 33.36
CA ARG A 247 0.69 -12.03 33.29
C ARG A 247 0.52 -12.78 31.96
N GLU A 248 0.86 -12.15 30.84
CA GLU A 248 0.78 -12.79 29.52
C GLU A 248 1.75 -13.98 29.39
N ALA A 249 2.95 -13.90 30.00
CA ALA A 249 3.89 -15.01 30.04
C ALA A 249 3.33 -16.19 30.85
N GLN A 250 2.70 -15.93 32.00
CA GLN A 250 2.04 -16.98 32.79
C GLN A 250 0.86 -17.60 32.05
N GLU A 251 0.05 -16.79 31.35
CA GLU A 251 -1.05 -17.29 30.53
C GLU A 251 -0.55 -18.19 29.40
N ARG A 252 0.54 -17.81 28.73
CA ARG A 252 1.18 -18.63 27.68
C ARG A 252 1.69 -19.97 28.21
N GLU A 253 2.33 -19.97 29.38
CA GLU A 253 2.82 -21.18 30.03
C GLU A 253 1.65 -22.12 30.38
N ALA A 254 0.56 -21.58 30.93
CA ALA A 254 -0.64 -22.35 31.28
C ALA A 254 -1.43 -22.89 30.07
N ASN A 255 -1.40 -22.19 28.94
CA ASN A 255 -2.18 -22.49 27.74
C ASN A 255 -1.36 -23.08 26.59
N GLY A 256 -0.17 -23.64 26.87
CA GLY A 256 0.65 -24.29 25.84
C GLY A 256 1.23 -23.33 24.79
N GLY A 257 1.52 -22.09 25.17
CA GLY A 257 2.16 -21.09 24.33
C GLY A 257 1.24 -19.97 23.80
N GLU A 258 -0.05 -20.01 24.14
CA GLU A 258 -1.03 -18.98 23.73
C GLU A 258 -1.55 -18.18 24.91
N THR A 259 -1.82 -16.88 24.74
CA THR A 259 -2.62 -16.10 25.70
C THR A 259 -4.10 -16.43 25.56
N ASN A 260 -4.91 -16.10 26.56
CA ASN A 260 -6.35 -16.29 26.51
C ASN A 260 -7.00 -15.55 25.33
N ALA A 261 -6.48 -14.37 24.98
CA ALA A 261 -6.95 -13.57 23.85
C ALA A 261 -6.61 -14.27 22.50
N GLU A 262 -5.40 -14.80 22.35
CA GLU A 262 -4.98 -15.54 21.13
C GLU A 262 -5.80 -16.80 20.94
N LYS A 263 -6.06 -17.53 22.02
CA LYS A 263 -6.91 -18.73 22.01
C LYS A 263 -8.33 -18.41 21.59
N ALA A 264 -8.94 -17.36 22.17
CA ALA A 264 -10.28 -16.93 21.79
C ALA A 264 -10.36 -16.47 20.32
N ALA A 265 -9.35 -15.77 19.83
CA ALA A 265 -9.27 -15.37 18.43
C ALA A 265 -9.13 -16.56 17.48
N ARG A 266 -8.39 -17.61 17.85
CA ARG A 266 -8.28 -18.83 17.09
C ARG A 266 -9.61 -19.58 17.02
N GLU A 267 -10.27 -19.74 18.16
CA GLU A 267 -11.58 -20.42 18.25
C GLU A 267 -12.65 -19.68 17.42
N LEU A 268 -12.63 -18.35 17.44
CA LEU A 268 -13.53 -17.53 16.60
C LEU A 268 -13.30 -17.76 15.11
N ARG A 269 -12.04 -17.77 14.66
CA ARG A 269 -11.71 -18.07 13.25
C ARG A 269 -12.16 -19.47 12.82
N GLU A 270 -11.97 -20.48 13.68
CA GLU A 270 -12.44 -21.84 13.39
C GLU A 270 -13.96 -21.90 13.22
N LEU A 271 -14.71 -21.15 14.06
CA LEU A 271 -16.16 -21.03 13.94
C LEU A 271 -16.59 -20.31 12.64
N GLU A 272 -15.91 -19.25 12.26
CA GLU A 272 -16.17 -18.54 11.02
C GLU A 272 -15.91 -19.42 9.79
N GLU A 273 -14.80 -20.15 9.76
CA GLU A 273 -14.51 -21.11 8.68
C GLU A 273 -15.56 -22.23 8.59
N GLN A 274 -16.02 -22.74 9.73
CA GLN A 274 -17.08 -23.76 9.75
C GLN A 274 -18.39 -23.20 9.20
N ALA A 275 -18.75 -21.97 9.58
CA ALA A 275 -19.93 -21.28 9.07
C ALA A 275 -19.86 -21.04 7.56
N GLU A 276 -18.69 -20.67 7.04
CA GLU A 276 -18.48 -20.46 5.61
C GLU A 276 -18.57 -21.77 4.82
N ARG A 277 -17.93 -22.83 5.29
CA ARG A 277 -18.06 -24.18 4.68
C ARG A 277 -19.53 -24.66 4.66
N ALA A 278 -20.28 -24.37 5.72
CA ALA A 278 -21.70 -24.72 5.78
C ALA A 278 -22.54 -23.91 4.75
N ARG A 279 -22.23 -22.61 4.56
CA ARG A 279 -22.85 -21.75 3.53
C ARG A 279 -22.56 -22.27 2.13
N GLN A 280 -21.31 -22.58 1.81
CA GLN A 280 -20.90 -23.13 0.51
C GLN A 280 -21.59 -24.48 0.22
N THR A 281 -21.67 -25.36 1.22
CA THR A 281 -22.37 -26.65 1.09
C THR A 281 -23.85 -26.45 0.82
N ARG A 282 -24.49 -25.50 1.50
CA ARG A 282 -25.91 -25.16 1.29
C ARG A 282 -26.15 -24.62 -0.12
N GLU A 283 -25.29 -23.74 -0.59
CA GLU A 283 -25.39 -23.16 -1.92
C GLU A 283 -25.20 -24.22 -3.01
N LEU A 284 -24.24 -25.12 -2.85
CA LEU A 284 -24.02 -26.25 -3.75
C LEU A 284 -25.25 -27.17 -3.84
N ARG A 285 -25.87 -27.47 -2.68
CA ARG A 285 -27.11 -28.27 -2.65
C ARG A 285 -28.26 -27.56 -3.39
N LEU A 286 -28.43 -26.28 -3.19
CA LEU A 286 -29.46 -25.50 -3.91
C LEU A 286 -29.22 -25.46 -5.41
N ARG A 287 -27.95 -25.30 -5.85
CA ARG A 287 -27.56 -25.35 -7.25
C ARG A 287 -27.84 -26.73 -7.87
N MET A 288 -27.52 -27.80 -7.16
CA MET A 288 -27.84 -29.17 -7.61
C MET A 288 -29.35 -29.41 -7.71
N GLN A 289 -30.15 -28.91 -6.78
CA GLN A 289 -31.60 -28.98 -6.84
C GLN A 289 -32.16 -28.27 -8.07
N ARG A 290 -31.68 -27.04 -8.36
CA ARG A 290 -32.07 -26.28 -9.55
C ARG A 290 -31.71 -27.00 -10.85
N MET A 291 -30.52 -27.63 -10.94
CA MET A 291 -30.12 -28.42 -12.11
C MET A 291 -30.98 -29.68 -12.30
N LYS A 292 -31.43 -30.32 -11.21
CA LYS A 292 -32.35 -31.47 -11.29
C LYS A 292 -33.75 -31.09 -11.74
N LEU A 293 -34.23 -29.89 -11.37
CA LEU A 293 -35.51 -29.35 -11.83
C LEU A 293 -35.48 -29.00 -13.32
N ASN A 294 -34.39 -28.40 -13.83
CA ASN A 294 -34.23 -28.03 -15.22
C ASN A 294 -34.01 -29.24 -16.17
N ARG A 295 -33.74 -30.44 -15.65
CA ARG A 295 -33.65 -31.69 -16.46
C ARG A 295 -34.99 -32.42 -16.62
N LYS A 296 -36.05 -31.93 -15.98
CA LYS A 296 -37.38 -32.56 -16.04
C LYS A 296 -38.35 -31.90 -17.02
N PHE A 297 -37.85 -30.84 -17.70
CA PHE A 297 -38.50 -30.18 -18.85
C PHE A 297 -37.58 -30.27 -20.08
#